data_f468497b4994f6047774381c00108812
#
_entry.id   f468497b4994f6047774381c00108812
#
_cell.length_a   1.000
_cell.length_b   1.000
_cell.length_c   1.000
_cell.angle_alpha   90.00
_cell.angle_beta   90.00
_cell.angle_gamma   90.00
#
_symmetry.space_group_name_H-M   'P 1'
#
loop_
_entity.id
_entity.type
_entity.pdbx_description
1 polymer ?
#
loop_
_entity_poly.entity_id
_entity_poly.type
_entity_poly.pdbx_seq_one_letter_code
_entity_poly.pdbx_strand_id
1 'polypeptide(L)'
;MTVHKDPNTNKWFYSVRVENVHGEKVHKKKRGFDKKKDALIAQQKFLETYDTEIEAQYTFREIAERFMQYSNGRKKETTIYNQNNLINHILIPHFKTTPIKNIKPKHIDDFYQSIFDNYSNSMLANIRRNLSAIFNFAVNFYNLSRNLVKVVSLPKHEERRKQEYWTIDEFNHFINVVDNIVYKTLFMVLFWSGARKGEILALRYCDVDFENEEIEINNSWNDKTITTVKTTPSERKITVPSHVIEQLKELEQYQINKFKYINADDFIFTVRTISKPMALANVNKQFKIGIEKANVKPIKVHNLRHSHATLLINNNVQLYTISKHLGHSDITTTANTYGHLYPNTEKELQAILTNAYNKSL
;
A
#
# COMPACT_ATOMS: atom_id res chain seq x y z
N MET A 1 -10.06 39.37 31.99
CA MET A 1 -9.60 40.31 30.96
C MET A 1 -9.33 41.64 31.64
N THR A 2 -8.10 42.08 31.70
CA THR A 2 -7.74 43.28 32.48
C THR A 2 -7.11 44.31 31.54
N VAL A 3 -7.78 45.45 31.39
CA VAL A 3 -7.29 46.63 30.71
C VAL A 3 -6.94 47.66 31.77
N HIS A 4 -5.80 48.26 31.67
CA HIS A 4 -5.27 49.18 32.68
C HIS A 4 -5.05 50.57 32.10
N LYS A 5 -5.14 51.59 32.96
CA LYS A 5 -4.81 52.96 32.58
C LYS A 5 -3.36 53.25 33.00
N ASP A 6 -2.57 53.75 32.09
CA ASP A 6 -1.19 54.11 32.37
C ASP A 6 -1.15 55.46 33.09
N PRO A 7 -0.65 55.53 34.33
CA PRO A 7 -0.67 56.75 35.13
C PRO A 7 0.18 57.90 34.57
N ASN A 8 1.20 57.59 33.79
CA ASN A 8 2.13 58.59 33.24
C ASN A 8 1.60 59.21 31.94
N THR A 9 0.91 58.44 31.10
CA THR A 9 0.43 58.88 29.79
C THR A 9 -1.06 59.13 29.75
N ASN A 10 -1.77 58.80 30.82
CA ASN A 10 -3.23 58.86 30.93
C ASN A 10 -4.00 58.05 29.86
N LYS A 11 -3.29 57.17 29.11
CA LYS A 11 -3.84 56.31 28.05
C LYS A 11 -4.09 54.90 28.56
N TRP A 12 -5.01 54.17 27.88
CA TRP A 12 -5.30 52.81 28.21
C TRP A 12 -4.37 51.85 27.51
N PHE A 13 -4.15 50.66 28.14
CA PHE A 13 -3.41 49.56 27.56
C PHE A 13 -4.01 48.23 27.99
N TYR A 14 -3.81 47.19 27.17
CA TYR A 14 -4.06 45.81 27.57
C TYR A 14 -2.76 45.06 27.80
N SER A 15 -2.86 44.06 28.66
CA SER A 15 -1.76 43.14 28.95
C SER A 15 -2.35 41.74 29.11
N VAL A 16 -1.85 40.81 28.30
CA VAL A 16 -2.32 39.42 28.29
C VAL A 16 -1.12 38.45 28.36
N ARG A 17 -1.36 37.36 29.07
CA ARG A 17 -0.48 36.19 29.02
C ARG A 17 -1.08 35.19 28.06
N VAL A 18 -0.30 34.78 27.06
CA VAL A 18 -0.67 33.83 26.03
C VAL A 18 0.40 32.75 25.97
N GLU A 19 0.03 31.56 25.57
CA GLU A 19 1.00 30.48 25.34
C GLU A 19 1.49 30.55 23.89
N ASN A 20 2.81 30.40 23.70
CA ASN A 20 3.38 30.31 22.36
C ASN A 20 3.28 28.85 21.84
N VAL A 21 3.71 28.60 20.62
CA VAL A 21 3.69 27.28 19.95
C VAL A 21 4.48 26.18 20.69
N HIS A 22 5.32 26.56 21.65
CA HIS A 22 6.12 25.65 22.46
C HIS A 22 5.52 25.45 23.88
N GLY A 23 4.29 25.99 24.13
CA GLY A 23 3.65 25.90 25.45
C GLY A 23 4.21 26.87 26.49
N GLU A 24 5.10 27.80 26.08
CA GLU A 24 5.68 28.80 26.99
C GLU A 24 4.74 29.99 27.15
N LYS A 25 4.56 30.47 28.41
CA LYS A 25 3.74 31.63 28.71
C LYS A 25 4.46 32.93 28.36
N VAL A 26 4.02 33.58 27.29
CA VAL A 26 4.56 34.87 26.80
C VAL A 26 3.64 36.00 27.19
N HIS A 27 4.23 37.12 27.65
CA HIS A 27 3.49 38.29 28.03
C HIS A 27 3.44 39.31 26.90
N LYS A 28 2.23 39.65 26.42
CA LYS A 28 2.02 40.66 25.36
C LYS A 28 1.32 41.86 25.91
N LYS A 29 1.81 43.07 25.57
CA LYS A 29 1.30 44.35 26.04
C LYS A 29 1.18 45.34 24.88
N LYS A 30 0.03 46.03 24.72
CA LYS A 30 -0.17 47.11 23.75
C LYS A 30 -0.73 48.30 24.44
N ARG A 31 -0.10 49.46 24.26
CA ARG A 31 -0.39 50.76 24.90
C ARG A 31 -0.93 51.77 23.87
N GLY A 32 -1.49 52.93 24.37
CA GLY A 32 -1.77 54.06 23.54
C GLY A 32 -3.24 54.26 23.16
N PHE A 33 -4.18 53.58 23.81
CA PHE A 33 -5.60 53.76 23.54
C PHE A 33 -6.19 54.92 24.35
N ASP A 34 -6.98 55.78 23.68
CA ASP A 34 -7.61 56.92 24.32
C ASP A 34 -8.82 56.53 25.18
N LYS A 35 -9.55 55.47 24.80
CA LYS A 35 -10.71 54.98 25.52
C LYS A 35 -10.52 53.52 25.99
N LYS A 36 -11.07 53.22 27.16
CA LYS A 36 -11.10 51.86 27.73
C LYS A 36 -11.73 50.85 26.76
N LYS A 37 -12.81 51.26 26.09
CA LYS A 37 -13.53 50.42 25.11
C LYS A 37 -12.66 50.00 23.95
N ASP A 38 -11.84 50.91 23.43
CA ASP A 38 -10.96 50.65 22.30
C ASP A 38 -9.84 49.67 22.69
N ALA A 39 -9.31 49.78 23.90
CA ALA A 39 -8.33 48.83 24.44
C ALA A 39 -8.94 47.45 24.67
N LEU A 40 -10.20 47.34 25.08
CA LEU A 40 -10.93 46.06 25.24
C LEU A 40 -11.19 45.40 23.87
N ILE A 41 -11.67 46.16 22.89
CA ILE A 41 -11.90 45.67 21.52
C ILE A 41 -10.56 45.19 20.89
N ALA A 42 -9.50 45.96 21.09
CA ALA A 42 -8.18 45.61 20.58
C ALA A 42 -7.61 44.35 21.28
N GLN A 43 -7.87 44.18 22.59
CA GLN A 43 -7.51 42.99 23.34
C GLN A 43 -8.25 41.75 22.82
N GLN A 44 -9.56 41.84 22.62
CA GLN A 44 -10.39 40.76 22.14
C GLN A 44 -9.95 40.36 20.72
N LYS A 45 -9.80 41.33 19.82
CA LYS A 45 -9.31 41.10 18.46
C LYS A 45 -7.91 40.50 18.45
N PHE A 46 -7.03 40.93 19.37
CA PHE A 46 -5.70 40.35 19.50
C PHE A 46 -5.77 38.86 19.93
N LEU A 47 -6.62 38.51 20.91
CA LEU A 47 -6.77 37.12 21.33
C LEU A 47 -7.34 36.23 20.23
N GLU A 48 -8.37 36.71 19.50
CA GLU A 48 -8.97 36.02 18.37
C GLU A 48 -7.95 35.80 17.22
N THR A 49 -7.08 36.78 16.96
CA THR A 49 -6.05 36.67 15.91
C THR A 49 -4.78 35.95 16.41
N TYR A 50 -4.50 35.99 17.72
CA TYR A 50 -3.31 35.38 18.31
C TYR A 50 -3.37 33.85 18.22
N ASP A 51 -4.52 33.25 18.53
CA ASP A 51 -4.71 31.80 18.38
C ASP A 51 -4.58 31.38 16.91
N THR A 52 -5.15 32.20 16.00
CA THR A 52 -5.01 31.95 14.55
C THR A 52 -3.59 32.22 14.02
N GLU A 53 -2.83 33.16 14.59
CA GLU A 53 -1.44 33.41 14.22
C GLU A 53 -0.46 32.37 14.75
N ILE A 54 -0.71 31.80 15.95
CA ILE A 54 0.09 30.72 16.51
C ILE A 54 -0.05 29.46 15.68
N GLU A 55 -1.28 29.07 15.35
CA GLU A 55 -1.55 27.92 14.48
C GLU A 55 -1.00 28.12 13.06
N ALA A 56 -0.88 29.37 12.66
CA ALA A 56 -0.33 29.77 11.38
C ALA A 56 1.21 29.65 11.27
N GLN A 57 1.94 29.39 12.35
CA GLN A 57 3.41 29.32 12.37
C GLN A 57 3.96 27.91 12.19
N TYR A 58 3.12 26.84 12.29
CA TYR A 58 3.61 25.49 12.10
C TYR A 58 4.14 25.28 10.69
N THR A 59 5.38 24.81 10.64
CA THR A 59 6.03 24.41 9.38
C THR A 59 5.42 23.11 8.86
N PHE A 60 5.59 22.86 7.57
CA PHE A 60 5.20 21.57 6.97
C PHE A 60 5.86 20.38 7.70
N ARG A 61 7.15 20.51 8.06
CA ARG A 61 7.90 19.48 8.80
C ARG A 61 7.22 19.16 10.13
N GLU A 62 6.92 20.16 10.95
CA GLU A 62 6.30 19.95 12.27
C GLU A 62 4.93 19.29 12.17
N ILE A 63 4.11 19.72 11.21
CA ILE A 63 2.82 19.08 10.96
C ILE A 63 2.98 17.63 10.47
N ALA A 64 3.94 17.36 9.58
CA ALA A 64 4.21 16.02 9.06
C ALA A 64 4.70 15.08 10.18
N GLU A 65 5.58 15.55 11.06
CA GLU A 65 6.07 14.78 12.22
C GLU A 65 4.94 14.46 13.20
N ARG A 66 4.08 15.42 13.52
CA ARG A 66 2.88 15.22 14.36
C ARG A 66 1.88 14.27 13.70
N PHE A 67 1.71 14.35 12.39
CA PHE A 67 0.87 13.41 11.63
C PHE A 67 1.43 11.98 11.68
N MET A 68 2.74 11.79 11.58
CA MET A 68 3.39 10.48 11.73
C MET A 68 3.15 9.92 13.14
N GLN A 69 3.31 10.73 14.18
CA GLN A 69 3.02 10.34 15.57
C GLN A 69 1.52 9.98 15.74
N TYR A 70 0.63 10.80 15.22
CA TYR A 70 -0.82 10.53 15.25
C TYR A 70 -1.19 9.22 14.53
N SER A 71 -0.47 8.85 13.48
CA SER A 71 -0.71 7.62 12.71
C SER A 71 -0.24 6.37 13.45
N ASN A 72 0.68 6.48 14.40
CA ASN A 72 1.18 5.37 15.19
C ASN A 72 0.05 4.70 15.99
N GLY A 73 0.02 3.37 15.99
CA GLY A 73 -1.01 2.56 16.64
C GLY A 73 -2.38 2.55 15.95
N ARG A 74 -2.59 3.38 14.90
CA ARG A 74 -3.85 3.44 14.14
C ARG A 74 -3.80 2.70 12.80
N LYS A 75 -2.63 2.27 12.37
CA LYS A 75 -2.40 1.54 11.11
C LYS A 75 -1.46 0.37 11.36
N LYS A 76 -1.43 -0.58 10.42
CA LYS A 76 -0.46 -1.69 10.46
C LYS A 76 0.97 -1.15 10.36
N GLU A 77 1.91 -1.74 11.11
CA GLU A 77 3.31 -1.31 11.18
C GLU A 77 3.96 -1.13 9.79
N THR A 78 3.74 -2.07 8.88
CA THR A 78 4.27 -1.99 7.51
C THR A 78 3.73 -0.79 6.74
N THR A 79 2.48 -0.40 6.99
CA THR A 79 1.87 0.80 6.39
C THR A 79 2.49 2.07 6.97
N ILE A 80 2.70 2.11 8.29
CA ILE A 80 3.36 3.22 8.99
C ILE A 80 4.79 3.38 8.49
N TYR A 81 5.55 2.28 8.42
CA TYR A 81 6.93 2.29 7.93
C TYR A 81 7.04 2.89 6.52
N ASN A 82 6.22 2.40 5.58
CA ASN A 82 6.21 2.89 4.20
C ASN A 82 5.75 4.35 4.10
N GLN A 83 4.75 4.74 4.91
CA GLN A 83 4.27 6.12 5.00
C GLN A 83 5.37 7.05 5.52
N ASN A 84 6.02 6.69 6.62
CA ASN A 84 7.08 7.48 7.23
C ASN A 84 8.29 7.62 6.30
N ASN A 85 8.69 6.55 5.60
CA ASN A 85 9.76 6.62 4.59
C ASN A 85 9.42 7.62 3.47
N LEU A 86 8.21 7.58 2.94
CA LEU A 86 7.76 8.50 1.90
C LEU A 86 7.76 9.94 2.41
N ILE A 87 7.23 10.18 3.60
CA ILE A 87 7.17 11.53 4.21
C ILE A 87 8.57 12.06 4.44
N ASN A 88 9.45 11.27 5.06
CA ASN A 88 10.80 11.70 5.43
C ASN A 88 11.72 11.92 4.23
N HIS A 89 11.63 11.07 3.20
CA HIS A 89 12.56 11.11 2.07
C HIS A 89 12.05 11.90 0.85
N ILE A 90 10.74 12.17 0.76
CA ILE A 90 10.17 12.87 -0.40
C ILE A 90 9.49 14.17 0.01
N LEU A 91 8.57 14.16 0.98
CA LEU A 91 7.75 15.32 1.30
C LEU A 91 8.50 16.35 2.15
N ILE A 92 9.09 15.93 3.27
CA ILE A 92 9.82 16.85 4.18
C ILE A 92 11.02 17.53 3.49
N PRO A 93 11.84 16.85 2.67
CA PRO A 93 12.95 17.51 1.98
C PRO A 93 12.52 18.62 1.02
N HIS A 94 11.32 18.50 0.41
CA HIS A 94 10.81 19.52 -0.51
C HIS A 94 10.20 20.71 0.22
N PHE A 95 9.22 20.49 1.11
CA PHE A 95 8.49 21.57 1.77
C PHE A 95 9.21 22.15 3.00
N LYS A 96 10.13 21.39 3.60
CA LYS A 96 11.03 21.81 4.70
C LYS A 96 10.31 22.57 5.83
N THR A 97 10.83 23.77 6.12
CA THR A 97 10.37 24.68 7.17
C THR A 97 9.37 25.73 6.65
N THR A 98 8.84 25.55 5.45
CA THR A 98 7.80 26.45 4.93
C THR A 98 6.57 26.35 5.82
N PRO A 99 6.04 27.47 6.36
CA PRO A 99 4.79 27.45 7.10
C PRO A 99 3.66 26.86 6.26
N ILE A 100 2.91 25.91 6.81
CA ILE A 100 1.93 25.12 6.01
C ILE A 100 0.86 26.02 5.37
N LYS A 101 0.47 27.11 6.04
CA LYS A 101 -0.47 28.12 5.51
C LYS A 101 0.09 28.89 4.30
N ASN A 102 1.39 28.98 4.16
CA ASN A 102 2.05 29.69 3.08
C ASN A 102 2.26 28.81 1.83
N ILE A 103 1.99 27.51 1.94
CA ILE A 103 2.03 26.60 0.80
C ILE A 103 0.80 26.89 -0.07
N LYS A 104 1.04 27.33 -1.30
CA LYS A 104 0.01 27.67 -2.29
C LYS A 104 -0.17 26.51 -3.29
N PRO A 105 -1.27 26.43 -4.04
CA PRO A 105 -1.47 25.44 -5.09
C PRO A 105 -0.30 25.36 -6.08
N LYS A 106 0.29 26.52 -6.45
CA LYS A 106 1.46 26.56 -7.31
C LYS A 106 2.65 25.79 -6.75
N HIS A 107 2.94 25.90 -5.44
CA HIS A 107 4.07 25.17 -4.83
C HIS A 107 3.85 23.66 -4.86
N ILE A 108 2.59 23.21 -4.81
CA ILE A 108 2.21 21.78 -4.91
C ILE A 108 2.36 21.32 -6.36
N ASP A 109 1.98 22.15 -7.33
CA ASP A 109 2.15 21.85 -8.75
C ASP A 109 3.63 21.79 -9.13
N ASP A 110 4.43 22.79 -8.73
CA ASP A 110 5.87 22.81 -8.92
C ASP A 110 6.54 21.57 -8.31
N PHE A 111 6.06 21.12 -7.13
CA PHE A 111 6.50 19.86 -6.53
C PHE A 111 6.18 18.65 -7.41
N TYR A 112 4.97 18.53 -7.90
CA TYR A 112 4.60 17.41 -8.76
C TYR A 112 5.42 17.39 -10.05
N GLN A 113 5.68 18.53 -10.67
CA GLN A 113 6.54 18.63 -11.83
C GLN A 113 7.97 18.18 -11.52
N SER A 114 8.52 18.57 -10.36
CA SER A 114 9.90 18.23 -9.97
C SER A 114 10.13 16.74 -9.73
N ILE A 115 9.07 15.98 -9.44
CA ILE A 115 9.16 14.54 -9.17
C ILE A 115 8.58 13.67 -10.30
N PHE A 116 7.98 14.29 -11.31
CA PHE A 116 7.19 13.59 -12.33
C PHE A 116 8.01 12.50 -13.02
N ASP A 117 9.19 12.83 -13.56
CA ASP A 117 10.01 11.89 -14.32
C ASP A 117 10.65 10.78 -13.44
N ASN A 118 10.67 10.96 -12.12
CA ASN A 118 11.34 10.03 -11.20
C ASN A 118 10.44 8.91 -10.70
N TYR A 119 9.11 9.03 -10.85
CA TYR A 119 8.15 8.10 -10.24
C TYR A 119 7.03 7.69 -11.19
N SER A 120 6.61 6.42 -11.07
CA SER A 120 5.44 5.90 -11.79
C SER A 120 4.14 6.57 -11.34
N ASN A 121 3.09 6.51 -12.19
CA ASN A 121 1.76 7.03 -11.86
C ASN A 121 1.21 6.51 -10.52
N SER A 122 1.46 5.25 -10.19
CA SER A 122 1.01 4.67 -8.92
C SER A 122 1.77 5.23 -7.72
N MET A 123 3.08 5.50 -7.87
CA MET A 123 3.88 6.13 -6.82
C MET A 123 3.51 7.61 -6.67
N LEU A 124 3.33 8.33 -7.76
CA LEU A 124 2.83 9.72 -7.74
C LEU A 124 1.48 9.82 -7.02
N ALA A 125 0.55 8.91 -7.31
CA ALA A 125 -0.74 8.83 -6.61
C ALA A 125 -0.58 8.54 -5.11
N ASN A 126 0.40 7.70 -4.72
CA ASN A 126 0.70 7.42 -3.32
C ASN A 126 1.31 8.65 -2.62
N ILE A 127 2.22 9.37 -3.28
CA ILE A 127 2.80 10.63 -2.78
C ILE A 127 1.68 11.65 -2.55
N ARG A 128 0.80 11.87 -3.54
CA ARG A 128 -0.36 12.76 -3.41
C ARG A 128 -1.27 12.37 -2.26
N ARG A 129 -1.54 11.08 -2.07
CA ARG A 129 -2.39 10.58 -0.97
C ARG A 129 -1.80 10.93 0.39
N ASN A 130 -0.50 10.75 0.58
CA ASN A 130 0.18 11.08 1.83
C ASN A 130 0.25 12.59 2.06
N LEU A 131 0.57 13.38 1.03
CA LEU A 131 0.54 14.84 1.12
C LEU A 131 -0.86 15.34 1.49
N SER A 132 -1.91 14.83 0.83
CA SER A 132 -3.31 15.17 1.13
C SER A 132 -3.71 14.77 2.54
N ALA A 133 -3.20 13.65 3.07
CA ALA A 133 -3.48 13.23 4.45
C ALA A 133 -2.86 14.18 5.48
N ILE A 134 -1.64 14.68 5.24
CA ILE A 134 -0.99 15.70 6.09
C ILE A 134 -1.80 17.01 6.07
N PHE A 135 -2.22 17.47 4.88
CA PHE A 135 -3.05 18.68 4.77
C PHE A 135 -4.43 18.50 5.41
N ASN A 136 -5.08 17.33 5.30
CA ASN A 136 -6.32 17.04 6.03
C ASN A 136 -6.10 17.05 7.55
N PHE A 137 -4.97 16.52 8.01
CA PHE A 137 -4.62 16.57 9.44
C PHE A 137 -4.44 18.02 9.91
N ALA A 138 -3.80 18.88 9.10
CA ALA A 138 -3.67 20.29 9.40
C ALA A 138 -5.03 21.02 9.39
N VAL A 139 -5.95 20.67 8.50
CA VAL A 139 -7.32 21.22 8.49
C VAL A 139 -8.07 20.82 9.76
N ASN A 140 -7.96 19.55 10.17
CA ASN A 140 -8.76 19.03 11.29
C ASN A 140 -8.22 19.45 12.67
N PHE A 141 -6.91 19.67 12.81
CA PHE A 141 -6.26 19.88 14.12
C PHE A 141 -5.49 21.19 14.25
N TYR A 142 -5.24 21.91 13.14
CA TYR A 142 -4.40 23.11 13.13
C TYR A 142 -5.03 24.28 12.34
N ASN A 143 -6.35 24.29 12.23
CA ASN A 143 -7.17 25.35 11.64
C ASN A 143 -6.73 25.82 10.24
N LEU A 144 -6.08 24.93 9.47
CA LEU A 144 -5.83 25.20 8.06
C LEU A 144 -7.18 25.27 7.32
N SER A 145 -7.44 26.36 6.61
CA SER A 145 -8.77 26.63 6.03
C SER A 145 -9.27 25.56 5.05
N ARG A 146 -8.37 24.94 4.30
CA ARG A 146 -8.72 23.88 3.33
C ARG A 146 -7.50 23.07 2.89
N ASN A 147 -7.77 21.86 2.40
CA ASN A 147 -6.74 21.03 1.79
C ASN A 147 -6.47 21.44 0.33
N LEU A 148 -5.37 22.15 0.10
CA LEU A 148 -4.98 22.66 -1.21
C LEU A 148 -4.54 21.57 -2.19
N VAL A 149 -4.12 20.39 -1.71
CA VAL A 149 -3.73 19.24 -2.54
C VAL A 149 -4.90 18.73 -3.40
N LYS A 150 -6.14 18.92 -2.94
CA LYS A 150 -7.33 18.52 -3.68
C LYS A 150 -7.58 19.37 -4.94
N VAL A 151 -7.08 20.61 -4.95
CA VAL A 151 -7.29 21.57 -6.04
C VAL A 151 -6.30 21.32 -7.20
N VAL A 152 -5.13 20.74 -6.88
CA VAL A 152 -4.05 20.54 -7.87
C VAL A 152 -4.20 19.16 -8.52
N SER A 153 -4.21 19.15 -9.85
CA SER A 153 -4.23 17.91 -10.62
C SER A 153 -2.85 17.26 -10.62
N LEU A 154 -2.82 15.94 -10.48
CA LEU A 154 -1.57 15.18 -10.60
C LEU A 154 -1.28 14.90 -12.07
N PRO A 155 -0.07 15.24 -12.58
CA PRO A 155 0.32 14.86 -13.93
C PRO A 155 0.40 13.34 -14.06
N LYS A 156 0.16 12.80 -15.25
CA LYS A 156 0.15 11.37 -15.52
C LYS A 156 0.98 11.05 -16.75
N HIS A 157 1.81 10.01 -16.61
CA HIS A 157 2.46 9.40 -17.78
C HIS A 157 1.42 8.63 -18.60
N GLU A 158 1.59 8.62 -19.91
CA GLU A 158 0.87 7.70 -20.77
C GLU A 158 1.36 6.27 -20.49
N GLU A 159 0.63 5.52 -19.70
CA GLU A 159 0.91 4.10 -19.45
C GLU A 159 0.12 3.22 -20.40
N ARG A 160 0.79 2.59 -21.34
CA ARG A 160 0.28 1.37 -21.96
C ARG A 160 0.52 0.22 -20.99
N ARG A 161 -0.45 -0.09 -20.15
CA ARG A 161 -0.40 -1.24 -19.24
C ARG A 161 -0.38 -2.53 -20.07
N LYS A 162 0.79 -3.01 -20.48
CA LYS A 162 0.96 -4.42 -20.84
C LYS A 162 1.14 -5.17 -19.54
N GLN A 163 0.10 -5.90 -19.11
CA GLN A 163 0.29 -6.91 -18.06
C GLN A 163 1.20 -7.99 -18.62
N GLU A 164 2.37 -8.11 -18.01
CA GLU A 164 3.32 -9.15 -18.36
C GLU A 164 2.93 -10.43 -17.62
N TYR A 165 2.67 -11.48 -18.35
CA TYR A 165 2.42 -12.82 -17.82
C TYR A 165 3.12 -13.85 -18.72
N TRP A 166 3.31 -15.04 -18.21
CA TRP A 166 3.83 -16.18 -18.97
C TRP A 166 2.70 -17.09 -19.41
N THR A 167 2.90 -17.68 -20.58
CA THR A 167 2.17 -18.88 -21.03
C THR A 167 2.65 -20.10 -20.26
N ILE A 168 1.96 -21.24 -20.42
CA ILE A 168 2.40 -22.52 -19.85
C ILE A 168 3.78 -22.90 -20.42
N ASP A 169 4.01 -22.69 -21.71
CA ASP A 169 5.30 -23.03 -22.36
C ASP A 169 6.46 -22.20 -21.81
N GLU A 170 6.26 -20.87 -21.63
CA GLU A 170 7.26 -20.00 -21.01
C GLU A 170 7.55 -20.42 -19.56
N PHE A 171 6.51 -20.82 -18.82
CA PHE A 171 6.70 -21.35 -17.46
C PHE A 171 7.43 -22.68 -17.46
N ASN A 172 7.13 -23.59 -18.38
CA ASN A 172 7.79 -24.88 -18.51
C ASN A 172 9.29 -24.71 -18.88
N HIS A 173 9.61 -23.80 -19.79
CA HIS A 173 11.01 -23.47 -20.09
C HIS A 173 11.74 -22.96 -18.83
N PHE A 174 11.09 -22.08 -18.06
CA PHE A 174 11.66 -21.56 -16.81
C PHE A 174 11.85 -22.65 -15.75
N ILE A 175 10.84 -23.47 -15.49
CA ILE A 175 10.90 -24.43 -14.37
C ILE A 175 11.91 -25.55 -14.61
N ASN A 176 12.18 -25.90 -15.88
CA ASN A 176 13.14 -26.93 -16.27
C ASN A 176 14.61 -26.53 -15.99
N VAL A 177 14.92 -25.24 -15.91
CA VAL A 177 16.28 -24.75 -15.59
C VAL A 177 16.48 -24.41 -14.12
N VAL A 178 15.46 -24.62 -13.28
CA VAL A 178 15.56 -24.40 -11.83
C VAL A 178 16.04 -25.68 -11.16
N ASP A 179 17.33 -25.77 -10.87
CA ASP A 179 17.96 -26.99 -10.34
C ASP A 179 17.62 -27.25 -8.87
N ASN A 180 17.49 -26.20 -8.05
CA ASN A 180 17.24 -26.33 -6.62
C ASN A 180 15.79 -26.71 -6.34
N ILE A 181 15.57 -27.87 -5.73
CA ILE A 181 14.24 -28.44 -5.47
C ILE A 181 13.35 -27.49 -4.66
N VAL A 182 13.87 -26.76 -3.67
CA VAL A 182 13.07 -25.83 -2.84
C VAL A 182 12.50 -24.70 -3.68
N TYR A 183 13.32 -24.09 -4.55
CA TYR A 183 12.86 -23.00 -5.42
C TYR A 183 12.00 -23.52 -6.58
N LYS A 184 12.32 -24.70 -7.13
CA LYS A 184 11.51 -25.35 -8.15
C LYS A 184 10.09 -25.58 -7.65
N THR A 185 9.95 -26.23 -6.50
CA THR A 185 8.64 -26.48 -5.87
C THR A 185 7.93 -25.16 -5.55
N LEU A 186 8.64 -24.17 -5.00
CA LEU A 186 8.06 -22.85 -4.71
C LEU A 186 7.45 -22.20 -5.96
N PHE A 187 8.17 -22.18 -7.07
CA PHE A 187 7.67 -21.55 -8.30
C PHE A 187 6.54 -22.36 -8.94
N MET A 188 6.57 -23.70 -8.85
CA MET A 188 5.43 -24.54 -9.26
C MET A 188 4.18 -24.24 -8.46
N VAL A 189 4.28 -24.22 -7.11
CA VAL A 189 3.14 -23.90 -6.26
C VAL A 189 2.61 -22.49 -6.54
N LEU A 190 3.48 -21.49 -6.71
CA LEU A 190 3.08 -20.10 -7.04
C LEU A 190 2.34 -19.99 -8.38
N PHE A 191 2.81 -20.70 -9.41
CA PHE A 191 2.17 -20.66 -10.74
C PHE A 191 0.82 -21.38 -10.73
N TRP A 192 0.75 -22.58 -10.18
CA TRP A 192 -0.42 -23.45 -10.25
C TRP A 192 -1.51 -23.14 -9.21
N SER A 193 -1.17 -22.49 -8.10
CA SER A 193 -2.15 -22.03 -7.11
C SER A 193 -2.63 -20.60 -7.32
N GLY A 194 -1.83 -19.77 -8.01
CA GLY A 194 -2.11 -18.33 -8.14
C GLY A 194 -2.08 -17.57 -6.80
N ALA A 195 -1.62 -18.18 -5.71
CA ALA A 195 -1.54 -17.55 -4.40
C ALA A 195 -0.46 -16.45 -4.36
N ARG A 196 -0.56 -15.55 -3.37
CA ARG A 196 0.45 -14.50 -3.19
C ARG A 196 1.76 -15.09 -2.67
N LYS A 197 2.89 -14.54 -3.10
CA LYS A 197 4.22 -15.01 -2.66
C LYS A 197 4.34 -15.13 -1.14
N GLY A 198 3.86 -14.15 -0.39
CA GLY A 198 3.90 -14.19 1.07
C GLY A 198 3.01 -15.27 1.68
N GLU A 199 1.90 -15.62 1.03
CA GLU A 199 1.00 -16.71 1.43
C GLU A 199 1.72 -18.05 1.28
N ILE A 200 2.30 -18.32 0.12
CA ILE A 200 3.03 -19.57 -0.14
C ILE A 200 4.27 -19.72 0.76
N LEU A 201 5.00 -18.64 1.01
CA LEU A 201 6.15 -18.69 1.92
C LEU A 201 5.77 -18.97 3.38
N ALA A 202 4.54 -18.67 3.77
CA ALA A 202 4.04 -18.96 5.12
C ALA A 202 3.48 -20.37 5.28
N LEU A 203 3.40 -21.18 4.21
CA LEU A 203 2.85 -22.53 4.27
C LEU A 203 3.67 -23.44 5.17
N ARG A 204 2.94 -24.22 5.95
CA ARG A 204 3.43 -25.32 6.78
C ARG A 204 2.95 -26.66 6.20
N TYR A 205 3.52 -27.76 6.66
CA TYR A 205 3.08 -29.08 6.21
C TYR A 205 1.64 -29.39 6.60
N CYS A 206 1.16 -28.91 7.77
CA CYS A 206 -0.25 -29.02 8.18
C CYS A 206 -1.23 -28.26 7.28
N ASP A 207 -0.76 -27.29 6.48
CA ASP A 207 -1.62 -26.53 5.56
C ASP A 207 -1.81 -27.25 4.20
N VAL A 208 -1.18 -28.43 4.00
CA VAL A 208 -1.27 -29.19 2.74
C VAL A 208 -2.02 -30.48 2.98
N ASP A 209 -3.13 -30.65 2.30
CA ASP A 209 -3.86 -31.92 2.23
C ASP A 209 -3.37 -32.70 1.00
N PHE A 210 -2.49 -33.67 1.25
CA PHE A 210 -1.87 -34.50 0.22
C PHE A 210 -2.82 -35.53 -0.41
N GLU A 211 -3.95 -35.83 0.25
CA GLU A 211 -4.94 -36.78 -0.24
C GLU A 211 -5.97 -36.10 -1.13
N ASN A 212 -6.46 -34.91 -0.70
CA ASN A 212 -7.46 -34.14 -1.43
C ASN A 212 -6.85 -33.15 -2.43
N GLU A 213 -5.51 -33.06 -2.53
CA GLU A 213 -4.77 -32.15 -3.41
C GLU A 213 -5.12 -30.68 -3.15
N GLU A 214 -5.24 -30.29 -1.88
CA GLU A 214 -5.62 -28.96 -1.45
C GLU A 214 -4.51 -28.28 -0.62
N ILE A 215 -4.45 -26.96 -0.75
CA ILE A 215 -3.58 -26.10 0.05
C ILE A 215 -4.46 -25.08 0.78
N GLU A 216 -4.32 -25.01 2.10
CA GLU A 216 -5.03 -24.05 2.93
C GLU A 216 -4.21 -22.78 3.15
N ILE A 217 -4.77 -21.63 2.78
CA ILE A 217 -4.11 -20.33 2.88
C ILE A 217 -4.66 -19.58 4.09
N ASN A 218 -3.91 -19.58 5.19
CA ASN A 218 -4.30 -18.95 6.47
C ASN A 218 -3.37 -17.78 6.85
N ASN A 219 -2.13 -17.82 6.39
CA ASN A 219 -1.07 -16.92 6.83
C ASN A 219 -0.33 -16.27 5.66
N SER A 220 0.43 -15.23 5.97
CA SER A 220 1.31 -14.54 5.02
C SER A 220 2.60 -14.08 5.68
N TRP A 221 3.73 -14.34 5.06
CA TRP A 221 5.07 -13.92 5.46
C TRP A 221 5.48 -12.60 4.81
N ASN A 222 6.04 -11.67 5.59
CA ASN A 222 6.46 -10.35 5.12
C ASN A 222 7.94 -10.03 5.39
N ASP A 223 8.81 -11.04 5.57
CA ASP A 223 10.22 -10.98 5.98
C ASP A 223 10.48 -10.65 7.46
N LYS A 224 9.47 -10.23 8.20
CA LYS A 224 9.62 -9.89 9.63
C LYS A 224 8.74 -10.76 10.52
N THR A 225 7.47 -10.84 10.16
CA THR A 225 6.45 -11.52 10.95
C THR A 225 5.53 -12.33 10.04
N ILE A 226 4.96 -13.38 10.60
CA ILE A 226 3.80 -14.06 10.03
C ILE A 226 2.57 -13.29 10.49
N THR A 227 1.74 -12.93 9.53
CA THR A 227 0.46 -12.28 9.80
C THR A 227 -0.65 -13.17 9.26
N THR A 228 -1.77 -13.25 9.97
CA THR A 228 -2.98 -13.79 9.38
C THR A 228 -3.33 -13.03 8.10
N VAL A 229 -3.92 -13.70 7.14
CA VAL A 229 -4.36 -13.04 5.90
C VAL A 229 -5.30 -11.87 6.22
N LYS A 230 -5.27 -10.83 5.40
CA LYS A 230 -5.80 -9.50 5.76
C LYS A 230 -7.32 -9.42 5.94
N THR A 231 -8.06 -10.39 5.40
CA THR A 231 -9.53 -10.41 5.37
C THR A 231 -10.02 -11.86 5.38
N THR A 232 -11.19 -12.11 5.94
CA THR A 232 -11.87 -13.43 5.92
C THR A 232 -11.94 -14.06 4.50
N PRO A 233 -12.18 -13.30 3.39
CA PRO A 233 -12.13 -13.87 2.04
C PRO A 233 -10.74 -14.33 1.58
N SER A 234 -9.68 -13.99 2.31
CA SER A 234 -8.30 -14.41 1.98
C SER A 234 -7.96 -15.78 2.61
N GLU A 235 -8.67 -16.21 3.65
CA GLU A 235 -8.64 -17.60 4.15
C GLU A 235 -9.39 -18.46 3.17
N ARG A 236 -8.71 -19.44 2.57
CA ARG A 236 -9.29 -20.27 1.53
C ARG A 236 -8.51 -21.55 1.33
N LYS A 237 -9.20 -22.56 0.86
CA LYS A 237 -8.58 -23.78 0.30
C LYS A 237 -8.46 -23.64 -1.20
N ILE A 238 -7.34 -24.07 -1.73
CA ILE A 238 -7.00 -24.00 -3.15
C ILE A 238 -6.67 -25.43 -3.59
N THR A 239 -7.43 -25.98 -4.52
CA THR A 239 -7.08 -27.23 -5.19
C THR A 239 -5.95 -26.98 -6.18
N VAL A 240 -4.95 -27.83 -6.20
CA VAL A 240 -3.81 -27.76 -7.12
C VAL A 240 -3.68 -29.08 -7.90
N PRO A 241 -3.06 -29.04 -9.11
CA PRO A 241 -2.86 -30.27 -9.89
C PRO A 241 -1.97 -31.29 -9.19
N SER A 242 -2.21 -32.59 -9.41
CA SER A 242 -1.50 -33.72 -8.78
C SER A 242 0.01 -33.64 -8.89
N HIS A 243 0.56 -33.17 -10.04
CA HIS A 243 2.01 -33.01 -10.20
C HIS A 243 2.64 -31.96 -9.26
N VAL A 244 1.85 -30.99 -8.74
CA VAL A 244 2.29 -30.03 -7.72
C VAL A 244 2.39 -30.71 -6.36
N ILE A 245 1.44 -31.58 -6.05
CA ILE A 245 1.44 -32.39 -4.82
C ILE A 245 2.59 -33.40 -4.84
N GLU A 246 2.83 -34.04 -5.95
CA GLU A 246 4.01 -34.94 -6.14
C GLU A 246 5.31 -34.18 -5.88
N GLN A 247 5.45 -33.00 -6.44
CA GLN A 247 6.63 -32.15 -6.24
C GLN A 247 6.78 -31.68 -4.78
N LEU A 248 5.67 -31.46 -4.06
CA LEU A 248 5.67 -31.17 -2.62
C LEU A 248 6.12 -32.39 -1.81
N LYS A 249 5.68 -33.61 -2.15
CA LYS A 249 6.13 -34.86 -1.54
C LYS A 249 7.64 -35.08 -1.75
N GLU A 250 8.15 -34.82 -2.95
CA GLU A 250 9.60 -34.89 -3.23
C GLU A 250 10.38 -33.89 -2.36
N LEU A 251 9.87 -32.66 -2.21
CA LEU A 251 10.47 -31.65 -1.34
C LEU A 251 10.46 -32.11 0.12
N GLU A 252 9.37 -32.69 0.60
CA GLU A 252 9.25 -33.22 1.95
C GLU A 252 10.32 -34.28 2.21
N GLN A 253 10.47 -35.27 1.33
CA GLN A 253 11.51 -36.28 1.45
C GLN A 253 12.94 -35.70 1.43
N TYR A 254 13.18 -34.73 0.56
CA TYR A 254 14.46 -33.99 0.55
C TYR A 254 14.73 -33.31 1.89
N GLN A 255 13.71 -32.69 2.50
CA GLN A 255 13.86 -31.99 3.77
C GLN A 255 13.99 -32.94 4.96
N ILE A 256 13.29 -34.07 4.97
CA ILE A 256 13.48 -35.15 5.97
C ILE A 256 14.93 -35.62 5.93
N ASN A 257 15.48 -35.87 4.76
CA ASN A 257 16.87 -36.31 4.60
C ASN A 257 17.87 -35.24 5.10
N LYS A 258 17.57 -33.96 4.86
CA LYS A 258 18.43 -32.84 5.21
C LYS A 258 18.36 -32.49 6.70
N PHE A 259 17.18 -32.41 7.28
CA PHE A 259 16.94 -31.95 8.65
C PHE A 259 16.73 -33.08 9.65
N LYS A 260 16.64 -34.34 9.16
CA LYS A 260 16.44 -35.57 9.91
C LYS A 260 15.02 -35.82 10.41
N TYR A 261 14.25 -34.78 10.61
CA TYR A 261 12.82 -34.84 10.97
C TYR A 261 12.08 -33.61 10.45
N ILE A 262 10.77 -33.73 10.29
CA ILE A 262 9.85 -32.64 9.96
C ILE A 262 8.57 -32.85 10.77
N ASN A 263 8.08 -31.78 11.37
CA ASN A 263 6.79 -31.74 12.04
C ASN A 263 5.73 -31.06 11.15
N ALA A 264 4.47 -31.34 11.42
CA ALA A 264 3.36 -30.73 10.71
C ALA A 264 3.37 -29.18 10.73
N ASP A 265 3.89 -28.59 11.81
CA ASP A 265 3.99 -27.14 12.00
C ASP A 265 5.23 -26.48 11.36
N ASP A 266 6.11 -27.26 10.76
CA ASP A 266 7.33 -26.73 10.13
C ASP A 266 7.01 -26.09 8.76
N PHE A 267 7.79 -25.06 8.41
CA PHE A 267 7.62 -24.35 7.16
C PHE A 267 8.16 -25.15 5.97
N ILE A 268 7.41 -25.21 4.88
CA ILE A 268 7.78 -25.90 3.65
C ILE A 268 8.91 -25.17 2.94
N PHE A 269 8.81 -23.85 2.77
CA PHE A 269 9.77 -23.08 1.96
C PHE A 269 10.84 -22.41 2.81
N THR A 270 11.87 -23.20 3.12
CA THR A 270 12.98 -22.82 4.00
C THR A 270 14.34 -23.09 3.33
N VAL A 271 15.41 -22.46 3.81
CA VAL A 271 16.78 -22.65 3.27
C VAL A 271 17.70 -23.29 4.31
N ARG A 272 17.79 -22.72 5.49
CA ARG A 272 18.77 -23.12 6.54
C ARG A 272 18.13 -23.81 7.73
N THR A 273 16.92 -23.48 8.06
CA THR A 273 16.18 -23.98 9.21
C THR A 273 14.71 -24.11 8.88
N ILE A 274 14.04 -25.14 9.38
CA ILE A 274 12.62 -25.41 9.16
C ILE A 274 11.71 -24.48 9.99
N SER A 275 12.24 -23.78 10.97
CA SER A 275 11.49 -22.92 11.89
C SER A 275 11.19 -21.52 11.33
N LYS A 276 11.75 -21.17 10.17
CA LYS A 276 11.56 -19.83 9.58
C LYS A 276 11.45 -19.89 8.05
N PRO A 277 10.47 -19.18 7.46
CA PRO A 277 10.37 -19.03 6.01
C PRO A 277 11.61 -18.37 5.40
N MET A 278 11.89 -18.67 4.13
CA MET A 278 12.96 -17.99 3.41
C MET A 278 12.63 -16.52 3.17
N ALA A 279 13.69 -15.69 3.03
CA ALA A 279 13.55 -14.27 2.75
C ALA A 279 12.99 -14.01 1.33
N LEU A 280 12.10 -13.02 1.21
CA LEU A 280 11.51 -12.58 -0.07
C LEU A 280 12.57 -12.16 -1.10
N ALA A 281 13.70 -11.61 -0.64
CA ALA A 281 14.82 -11.23 -1.50
C ALA A 281 15.47 -12.44 -2.19
N ASN A 282 15.60 -13.57 -1.48
CA ASN A 282 16.18 -14.81 -2.05
C ASN A 282 15.29 -15.36 -3.16
N VAL A 283 13.96 -15.34 -2.96
CA VAL A 283 12.99 -15.75 -4.00
C VAL A 283 13.15 -14.90 -5.25
N ASN A 284 13.18 -13.57 -5.10
CA ASN A 284 13.34 -12.66 -6.24
C ASN A 284 14.67 -12.87 -6.97
N LYS A 285 15.77 -13.11 -6.22
CA LYS A 285 17.09 -13.37 -6.79
C LYS A 285 17.09 -14.66 -7.60
N GLN A 286 16.59 -15.77 -7.06
CA GLN A 286 16.56 -17.07 -7.75
C GLN A 286 15.62 -17.03 -8.96
N PHE A 287 14.50 -16.32 -8.85
CA PHE A 287 13.58 -16.13 -9.97
C PHE A 287 14.26 -15.40 -11.15
N LYS A 288 15.02 -14.34 -10.86
CA LYS A 288 15.79 -13.60 -11.88
C LYS A 288 16.84 -14.49 -12.55
N ILE A 289 17.59 -15.27 -11.77
CA ILE A 289 18.60 -16.23 -12.30
C ILE A 289 17.92 -17.26 -13.22
N GLY A 290 16.76 -17.78 -12.81
CA GLY A 290 16.01 -18.73 -13.64
C GLY A 290 15.53 -18.12 -14.95
N ILE A 291 15.03 -16.87 -14.95
CA ILE A 291 14.64 -16.12 -16.16
C ILE A 291 15.82 -16.00 -17.13
N GLU A 292 16.99 -15.59 -16.63
CA GLU A 292 18.19 -15.41 -17.43
C GLU A 292 18.65 -16.75 -18.04
N LYS A 293 18.64 -17.85 -17.25
CA LYS A 293 18.98 -19.21 -17.73
C LYS A 293 18.00 -19.74 -18.78
N ALA A 294 16.69 -19.52 -18.55
CA ALA A 294 15.64 -20.02 -19.44
C ALA A 294 15.48 -19.17 -20.72
N ASN A 295 16.07 -17.98 -20.76
CA ASN A 295 15.89 -16.99 -21.82
C ASN A 295 14.40 -16.70 -22.12
N VAL A 296 13.58 -16.61 -21.07
CA VAL A 296 12.16 -16.25 -21.17
C VAL A 296 11.93 -14.77 -20.89
N LYS A 297 10.77 -14.27 -21.29
CA LYS A 297 10.38 -12.87 -21.04
C LYS A 297 10.52 -12.51 -19.56
N PRO A 298 11.21 -11.41 -19.21
CA PRO A 298 11.38 -11.00 -17.82
C PRO A 298 10.06 -10.53 -17.23
N ILE A 299 9.64 -11.17 -16.12
CA ILE A 299 8.48 -10.79 -15.32
C ILE A 299 8.85 -10.74 -13.83
N LYS A 300 7.97 -10.21 -13.00
CA LYS A 300 8.14 -10.26 -11.53
C LYS A 300 7.51 -11.55 -10.98
N VAL A 301 7.98 -12.04 -9.83
CA VAL A 301 7.40 -13.23 -9.16
C VAL A 301 5.88 -13.11 -9.00
N HIS A 302 5.36 -11.91 -8.69
CA HIS A 302 3.93 -11.68 -8.57
C HIS A 302 3.15 -11.91 -9.87
N ASN A 303 3.82 -11.79 -11.01
CA ASN A 303 3.21 -12.01 -12.31
C ASN A 303 2.90 -13.50 -12.58
N LEU A 304 3.47 -14.45 -11.81
CA LEU A 304 3.04 -15.86 -11.85
C LEU A 304 1.56 -16.00 -11.48
N ARG A 305 1.07 -15.19 -10.53
CA ARG A 305 -0.35 -15.11 -10.21
C ARG A 305 -1.17 -14.50 -11.36
N HIS A 306 -0.61 -13.53 -12.08
CA HIS A 306 -1.25 -13.01 -13.30
C HIS A 306 -1.29 -14.06 -14.40
N SER A 307 -0.21 -14.83 -14.56
CA SER A 307 -0.15 -15.97 -15.50
C SER A 307 -1.23 -17.01 -15.18
N HIS A 308 -1.36 -17.39 -13.92
CA HIS A 308 -2.41 -18.30 -13.45
C HIS A 308 -3.82 -17.77 -13.75
N ALA A 309 -4.09 -16.51 -13.41
CA ALA A 309 -5.40 -15.92 -13.68
C ALA A 309 -5.71 -15.88 -15.19
N THR A 310 -4.72 -15.53 -16.02
CA THR A 310 -4.87 -15.54 -17.49
C THR A 310 -5.11 -16.94 -18.02
N LEU A 311 -4.42 -17.95 -17.46
CA LEU A 311 -4.66 -19.36 -17.81
C LEU A 311 -6.12 -19.77 -17.55
N LEU A 312 -6.66 -19.41 -16.38
CA LEU A 312 -8.05 -19.72 -16.04
C LEU A 312 -9.05 -19.00 -16.96
N ILE A 313 -8.78 -17.74 -17.31
CA ILE A 313 -9.61 -16.95 -18.23
C ILE A 313 -9.62 -17.58 -19.62
N ASN A 314 -8.46 -17.95 -20.14
CA ASN A 314 -8.32 -18.58 -21.45
C ASN A 314 -9.03 -19.96 -21.52
N ASN A 315 -9.28 -20.58 -20.36
CA ASN A 315 -10.08 -21.79 -20.23
C ASN A 315 -11.55 -21.49 -19.85
N ASN A 316 -12.03 -20.29 -20.07
CA ASN A 316 -13.43 -19.86 -19.88
C ASN A 316 -13.94 -20.00 -18.43
N VAL A 317 -13.04 -19.97 -17.41
CA VAL A 317 -13.46 -19.99 -16.02
C VAL A 317 -14.13 -18.66 -15.67
N GLN A 318 -15.27 -18.71 -15.00
CA GLN A 318 -16.03 -17.53 -14.61
C GLN A 318 -15.21 -16.58 -13.71
N LEU A 319 -15.32 -15.28 -13.96
CA LEU A 319 -14.59 -14.23 -13.23
C LEU A 319 -14.79 -14.30 -11.70
N TYR A 320 -16.00 -14.63 -11.27
CA TYR A 320 -16.32 -14.82 -9.85
C TYR A 320 -15.52 -15.96 -9.23
N THR A 321 -15.44 -17.11 -9.91
CA THR A 321 -14.66 -18.26 -9.47
C THR A 321 -13.18 -17.93 -9.36
N ILE A 322 -12.63 -17.23 -10.38
CA ILE A 322 -11.24 -16.74 -10.37
C ILE A 322 -11.01 -15.79 -9.19
N SER A 323 -11.93 -14.86 -8.95
CA SER A 323 -11.83 -13.90 -7.84
C SER A 323 -11.77 -14.60 -6.48
N LYS A 324 -12.61 -15.61 -6.27
CA LYS A 324 -12.64 -16.45 -5.06
C LYS A 324 -11.36 -17.26 -4.90
N HIS A 325 -10.95 -17.96 -5.96
CA HIS A 325 -9.73 -18.77 -5.99
C HIS A 325 -8.48 -17.94 -5.65
N LEU A 326 -8.38 -16.75 -6.24
CA LEU A 326 -7.30 -15.82 -5.95
C LEU A 326 -7.40 -15.17 -4.54
N GLY A 327 -8.54 -15.18 -3.87
CA GLY A 327 -8.76 -14.51 -2.58
C GLY A 327 -8.76 -12.99 -2.71
N HIS A 328 -9.48 -12.46 -3.70
CA HIS A 328 -9.80 -11.04 -3.78
C HIS A 328 -11.05 -10.76 -2.94
N SER A 329 -10.98 -9.76 -2.06
CA SER A 329 -12.11 -9.33 -1.23
C SER A 329 -13.23 -8.68 -2.05
N ASP A 330 -12.90 -8.18 -3.25
CA ASP A 330 -13.80 -7.51 -4.16
C ASP A 330 -13.55 -8.00 -5.59
N ILE A 331 -14.60 -8.47 -6.25
CA ILE A 331 -14.57 -8.94 -7.64
C ILE A 331 -14.13 -7.83 -8.61
N THR A 332 -14.36 -6.57 -8.25
CA THR A 332 -13.93 -5.41 -9.06
C THR A 332 -12.41 -5.38 -9.24
N THR A 333 -11.65 -5.90 -8.28
CA THR A 333 -10.20 -6.06 -8.41
C THR A 333 -9.85 -7.00 -9.56
N THR A 334 -10.55 -8.13 -9.67
CA THR A 334 -10.35 -9.11 -10.75
C THR A 334 -10.84 -8.54 -12.08
N ALA A 335 -12.02 -7.92 -12.09
CA ALA A 335 -12.61 -7.32 -13.31
C ALA A 335 -11.74 -6.20 -13.90
N ASN A 336 -11.27 -5.27 -13.07
CA ASN A 336 -10.41 -4.17 -13.51
C ASN A 336 -9.03 -4.65 -13.99
N THR A 337 -8.56 -5.79 -13.45
CA THR A 337 -7.24 -6.33 -13.79
C THR A 337 -7.29 -7.20 -15.03
N TYR A 338 -8.32 -8.03 -15.19
CA TYR A 338 -8.37 -9.08 -16.19
C TYR A 338 -9.58 -9.01 -17.14
N GLY A 339 -10.55 -8.11 -16.90
CA GLY A 339 -11.77 -8.03 -17.71
C GLY A 339 -11.52 -7.83 -19.19
N HIS A 340 -10.43 -7.14 -19.53
CA HIS A 340 -10.03 -6.90 -20.92
C HIS A 340 -9.51 -8.15 -21.66
N LEU A 341 -9.23 -9.24 -20.94
CA LEU A 341 -8.77 -10.53 -21.51
C LEU A 341 -9.94 -11.43 -21.94
N TYR A 342 -11.15 -11.14 -21.47
CA TYR A 342 -12.32 -11.86 -21.95
C TYR A 342 -12.61 -11.47 -23.38
N PRO A 343 -12.83 -12.44 -24.27
CA PRO A 343 -13.16 -12.14 -25.67
C PRO A 343 -14.41 -11.27 -25.75
N ASN A 344 -14.47 -10.43 -26.77
CA ASN A 344 -15.58 -9.50 -26.99
C ASN A 344 -16.83 -10.31 -27.38
N THR A 345 -17.69 -10.57 -26.40
CA THR A 345 -18.73 -11.60 -26.39
C THR A 345 -20.01 -11.21 -27.15
N GLU A 346 -20.05 -10.05 -27.80
CA GLU A 346 -21.25 -9.60 -28.53
C GLU A 346 -21.70 -10.61 -29.61
N LYS A 347 -20.76 -11.18 -30.37
CA LYS A 347 -21.08 -12.19 -31.40
C LYS A 347 -21.52 -13.51 -30.77
N GLU A 348 -20.87 -13.92 -29.67
CA GLU A 348 -21.25 -15.13 -28.92
C GLU A 348 -22.62 -14.94 -28.25
N LEU A 349 -22.87 -13.75 -27.68
CA LEU A 349 -24.15 -13.40 -27.09
C LEU A 349 -25.27 -13.45 -28.15
N GLN A 350 -25.02 -12.89 -29.34
CA GLN A 350 -25.96 -12.97 -30.45
C GLN A 350 -26.25 -14.42 -30.85
N ALA A 351 -25.22 -15.26 -30.95
CA ALA A 351 -25.39 -16.68 -31.28
C ALA A 351 -26.21 -17.43 -30.22
N ILE A 352 -25.93 -17.17 -28.91
CA ILE A 352 -26.68 -17.75 -27.81
C ILE A 352 -28.15 -17.34 -27.85
N LEU A 353 -28.43 -16.04 -28.04
CA LEU A 353 -29.79 -15.51 -28.09
C LEU A 353 -30.56 -16.09 -29.32
N THR A 354 -29.90 -16.18 -30.47
CA THR A 354 -30.48 -16.79 -31.68
C THR A 354 -30.79 -18.28 -31.45
N ASN A 355 -29.87 -19.02 -30.86
CA ASN A 355 -30.09 -20.43 -30.57
C ASN A 355 -31.20 -20.65 -29.51
N ALA A 356 -31.30 -19.79 -28.50
CA ALA A 356 -32.36 -19.86 -27.51
C ALA A 356 -33.75 -19.60 -28.17
N TYR A 357 -33.84 -18.60 -29.04
CA TYR A 357 -35.05 -18.31 -29.79
C TYR A 357 -35.46 -19.50 -30.68
N ASN A 358 -34.50 -20.05 -31.45
CA ASN A 358 -34.80 -21.19 -32.36
C ASN A 358 -35.21 -22.49 -31.60
N LYS A 359 -34.83 -22.65 -30.35
CA LYS A 359 -35.25 -23.77 -29.48
C LYS A 359 -36.65 -23.57 -28.86
N SER A 360 -37.17 -22.35 -28.90
CA SER A 360 -38.48 -21.98 -28.36
C SER A 360 -39.62 -22.08 -29.41
N LEU A 361 -39.25 -22.27 -30.67
CA LEU A 361 -40.15 -22.55 -31.81
C LEU A 361 -40.28 -24.05 -32.06
#